data_8d5dbd57f1f9da234daaa2a86e4b2828
#
_entry.id   8d5dbd57f1f9da234daaa2a86e4b2828
#
_cell.length_a   1.000
_cell.length_b   1.000
_cell.length_c   1.000
_cell.angle_alpha   90.00
_cell.angle_beta   90.00
_cell.angle_gamma   90.00
#
_symmetry.space_group_name_H-M   'P 1'
#
loop_
_entity.id
_entity.type
_entity.pdbx_description
1 polymer ?
#
loop_
_entity_poly.entity_id
_entity_poly.type
_entity_poly.pdbx_seq_one_letter_code
_entity_poly.pdbx_strand_id
1 'polypeptide(L)' 'MTLRHLRIFVEVCRTGSITKAAESLHLSQPAVSLAIR' A
#
# COMPACT_ATOMS: atom_id res chain seq x y z
N MET A 1 -3.52 -13.84 -0.12
CA MET A 1 -3.16 -12.56 -0.77
C MET A 1 -3.98 -12.37 -2.03
N THR A 2 -4.42 -11.15 -2.27
CA THR A 2 -5.23 -10.82 -3.45
C THR A 2 -4.43 -9.92 -4.38
N LEU A 3 -4.98 -9.70 -5.59
CA LEU A 3 -4.37 -8.74 -6.52
C LEU A 3 -4.30 -7.35 -5.91
N ARG A 4 -5.28 -7.00 -5.09
CA ARG A 4 -5.30 -5.71 -4.42
C ARG A 4 -4.10 -5.58 -3.46
N HIS A 5 -3.84 -6.63 -2.70
CA HIS A 5 -2.71 -6.62 -1.77
C HIS A 5 -1.39 -6.54 -2.53
N LEU A 6 -1.29 -7.25 -3.65
CA LEU A 6 -0.09 -7.19 -4.47
C LEU A 6 0.13 -5.78 -5.00
N ARG A 7 -0.94 -5.12 -5.43
CA ARG A 7 -0.86 -3.75 -5.93
C ARG A 7 -0.37 -2.80 -4.85
N ILE A 8 -0.88 -2.96 -3.64
CA ILE A 8 -0.45 -2.14 -2.51
C ILE A 8 1.03 -2.35 -2.23
N PHE A 9 1.47 -3.60 -2.24
CA PHE A 9 2.87 -3.92 -2.00
C PHE A 9 3.78 -3.28 -3.06
N VAL A 10 3.40 -3.39 -4.33
CA VAL A 10 4.16 -2.79 -5.42
C VAL A 10 4.25 -1.29 -5.25
N GLU A 11 3.16 -0.66 -4.85
CA GLU A 11 3.14 0.79 -4.68
C GLU A 11 4.04 1.23 -3.52
N VAL A 12 4.05 0.46 -2.43
CA VAL A 12 4.94 0.75 -1.31
C VAL A 12 6.41 0.67 -1.77
N CYS A 13 6.72 -0.36 -2.54
CA CYS A 13 8.07 -0.51 -3.07
C CYS A 13 8.44 0.63 -4.01
N ARG A 14 7.50 1.05 -4.84
CA ARG A 14 7.74 2.12 -5.81
C ARG A 14 7.97 3.46 -5.14
N THR A 15 7.17 3.78 -4.14
CA THR A 15 7.27 5.08 -3.46
C THR A 15 8.29 5.08 -2.33
N GLY A 16 8.61 3.92 -1.80
CA GLY A 16 9.50 3.80 -0.65
C GLY A 16 8.86 4.25 0.65
N SER A 17 7.54 4.40 0.69
CA SER A 17 6.87 4.92 1.87
C SER A 17 5.43 4.41 1.93
N ILE A 18 5.03 3.92 3.10
CA ILE A 18 3.66 3.48 3.33
C ILE A 18 2.70 4.66 3.22
N THR A 19 3.09 5.82 3.77
CA THR A 19 2.27 7.01 3.72
C THR A 19 2.03 7.47 2.29
N LYS A 20 3.09 7.52 1.49
CA LYS A 20 2.96 7.94 0.09
C LYS A 20 2.16 6.94 -0.72
N ALA A 21 2.34 5.65 -0.46
CA ALA A 21 1.56 4.63 -1.14
C ALA A 21 0.08 4.78 -0.83
N ALA A 22 -0.25 5.02 0.43
CA ALA A 22 -1.65 5.22 0.82
C ALA A 22 -2.25 6.42 0.11
N GLU A 23 -1.52 7.53 0.03
CA GLU A 23 -2.00 8.70 -0.67
C GLU A 23 -2.21 8.43 -2.15
N SER A 24 -1.26 7.75 -2.77
CA SER A 24 -1.32 7.43 -4.19
C SER A 24 -2.51 6.53 -4.51
N LEU A 25 -2.85 5.62 -3.62
CA LEU A 25 -3.95 4.67 -3.83
C LEU A 25 -5.27 5.15 -3.22
N HIS A 26 -5.29 6.32 -2.62
CA HIS A 26 -6.47 6.87 -1.95
C HIS A 26 -6.97 5.95 -0.83
N LEU A 27 -6.02 5.39 -0.10
CA LEU A 27 -6.31 4.52 1.04
C LEU A 27 -5.79 5.16 2.32
N SER A 28 -6.32 4.70 3.46
CA SER A 28 -5.76 5.13 4.74
C SER A 28 -4.45 4.39 5.00
N GLN A 29 -3.56 5.00 5.78
CA GLN A 29 -2.30 4.38 6.12
C GLN A 29 -2.49 3.04 6.85
N PRO A 30 -3.43 2.95 7.82
CA PRO A 30 -3.68 1.65 8.45
C PRO A 30 -4.13 0.57 7.47
N ALA A 31 -4.90 0.94 6.44
CA ALA A 31 -5.34 -0.03 5.44
C ALA A 31 -4.15 -0.59 4.67
N VAL A 32 -3.20 0.26 4.31
CA VAL A 32 -2.00 -0.18 3.61
C VAL A 32 -1.13 -1.05 4.53
N SER A 33 -0.96 -0.62 5.77
CA SER A 33 -0.16 -1.37 6.74
C SER A 33 -0.71 -2.77 6.96
N LEU A 34 -2.04 -2.91 7.07
CA LEU A 34 -2.67 -4.20 7.25
C LEU A 34 -2.47 -5.10 6.03
N ALA A 35 -2.46 -4.53 4.85
CA ALA A 35 -2.34 -5.30 3.62
C ALA A 35 -0.96 -5.92 3.46
N ILE A 36 0.08 -5.33 4.03
CA ILE A 36 1.45 -5.81 3.87
C ILE A 36 2.03 -6.47 5.11
N ARG A 37 1.19 -6.74 6.11
CA ARG A 37 1.63 -7.44 7.32
C ARG A 37 1.96 -8.89 7.03
#